data_57561529dae8836f6eeef3af6d955c57
#
_entry.id   57561529dae8836f6eeef3af6d955c57
#
_cell.length_a   1.000
_cell.length_b   1.000
_cell.length_c   1.000
_cell.angle_alpha   90.00
_cell.angle_beta   90.00
_cell.angle_gamma   90.00
#
_symmetry.space_group_name_H-M   'P 1'
#
loop_
_entity.id
_entity.type
_entity.pdbx_description
1 polymer ?
#
loop_
_entity_poly.entity_id
_entity_poly.type
_entity_poly.pdbx_seq_one_letter_code
_entity_poly.pdbx_strand_id
1 'polypeptide(L)'
;MFKFEELEIWKESIKFTSDVYRITKTFPGEERFGLTQQLRNAAISISLNIAEGSGRYHNRDFLRFLRIAIGSLYEVVSGLFVARNEKYINGDDFQGLYYEAEKIAKMINAFISYLKRTDKKSKKPIAID
;
A
#
# COMPACT_ATOMS: atom_id res chain seq x y z
N MET A 1 -16.28 3.55 -14.98
CA MET A 1 -15.45 3.02 -13.90
C MET A 1 -14.54 4.11 -13.33
N PHE A 2 -14.12 3.95 -12.11
CA PHE A 2 -13.23 4.92 -11.49
C PHE A 2 -11.80 4.72 -11.97
N LYS A 3 -11.07 5.82 -12.06
CA LYS A 3 -9.71 5.82 -12.59
C LYS A 3 -8.77 4.84 -11.88
N PHE A 4 -8.87 4.73 -10.55
CA PHE A 4 -7.97 3.86 -9.79
C PHE A 4 -8.19 2.38 -10.10
N GLU A 5 -9.37 1.99 -10.56
CA GLU A 5 -9.67 0.59 -10.86
C GLU A 5 -8.76 0.02 -11.94
N GLU A 6 -8.18 0.88 -12.77
CA GLU A 6 -7.29 0.46 -13.85
C GLU A 6 -5.81 0.39 -13.42
N LEU A 7 -5.49 0.89 -12.24
CA LEU A 7 -4.11 0.94 -11.78
C LEU A 7 -3.68 -0.40 -11.18
N GLU A 8 -2.57 -0.93 -11.71
CA GLU A 8 -2.04 -2.20 -11.21
C GLU A 8 -1.63 -2.11 -9.73
N ILE A 9 -1.09 -0.96 -9.32
CA ILE A 9 -0.71 -0.77 -7.92
C ILE A 9 -1.93 -0.86 -6.99
N TRP A 10 -3.09 -0.41 -7.44
CA TRP A 10 -4.32 -0.52 -6.65
C TRP A 10 -4.79 -1.97 -6.59
N LYS A 11 -4.81 -2.65 -7.74
CA LYS A 11 -5.24 -4.05 -7.81
C LYS A 11 -4.39 -4.96 -6.93
N GLU A 12 -3.08 -4.77 -6.97
CA GLU A 12 -2.16 -5.55 -6.14
C GLU A 12 -2.33 -5.24 -4.66
N SER A 13 -2.64 -3.99 -4.32
CA SER A 13 -2.90 -3.59 -2.93
C SER A 13 -4.15 -4.26 -2.39
N ILE A 14 -5.19 -4.42 -3.21
CA ILE A 14 -6.42 -5.11 -2.81
C ILE A 14 -6.12 -6.58 -2.50
N LYS A 15 -5.37 -7.25 -3.37
CA LYS A 15 -4.98 -8.65 -3.15
C LYS A 15 -4.18 -8.82 -1.87
N PHE A 16 -3.21 -7.94 -1.67
CA PHE A 16 -2.36 -7.94 -0.49
C PHE A 16 -3.20 -7.77 0.78
N THR A 17 -4.15 -6.84 0.75
CA THR A 17 -5.04 -6.59 1.88
C THR A 17 -5.86 -7.84 2.20
N SER A 18 -6.37 -8.52 1.17
CA SER A 18 -7.12 -9.77 1.37
C SER A 18 -6.25 -10.84 2.03
N ASP A 19 -4.99 -10.93 1.64
CA ASP A 19 -4.05 -11.90 2.25
C ASP A 19 -3.78 -11.54 3.70
N VAL A 20 -3.64 -10.25 4.01
CA VAL A 20 -3.47 -9.80 5.40
C VAL A 20 -4.69 -10.18 6.23
N TYR A 21 -5.90 -9.99 5.69
CA TYR A 21 -7.12 -10.39 6.39
C TYR A 21 -7.15 -11.89 6.64
N ARG A 22 -6.84 -12.69 5.62
CA ARG A 22 -6.85 -14.14 5.73
C ARG A 22 -5.90 -14.64 6.82
N ILE A 23 -4.69 -14.11 6.81
CA ILE A 23 -3.66 -14.55 7.75
C ILE A 23 -3.97 -14.08 9.17
N THR A 24 -4.44 -12.86 9.34
CA THR A 24 -4.74 -12.32 10.68
C THR A 24 -5.95 -12.98 11.32
N LYS A 25 -6.77 -13.70 10.55
CA LYS A 25 -7.87 -14.49 11.15
C LYS A 25 -7.35 -15.57 12.09
N THR A 26 -6.11 -16.00 11.91
CA THR A 26 -5.49 -17.04 12.75
C THR A 26 -4.80 -16.48 13.98
N PHE A 27 -4.73 -15.15 14.11
CA PHE A 27 -4.08 -14.51 15.25
C PHE A 27 -4.90 -14.70 16.52
N PRO A 28 -4.26 -14.65 17.71
CA PRO A 28 -4.99 -14.78 18.96
C PRO A 28 -6.09 -13.74 19.10
N GLY A 29 -7.22 -14.14 19.68
CA GLY A 29 -8.35 -13.25 19.89
C GLY A 29 -8.00 -12.00 20.70
N GLU A 30 -7.01 -12.11 21.59
CA GLU A 30 -6.56 -10.97 22.40
C GLU A 30 -5.93 -9.86 21.56
N GLU A 31 -5.50 -10.17 20.31
CA GLU A 31 -4.93 -9.18 19.41
C GLU A 31 -5.97 -8.53 18.50
N ARG A 32 -7.22 -8.85 18.68
CA ARG A 32 -8.31 -8.36 17.83
C ARG A 32 -8.34 -6.83 17.73
N PHE A 33 -8.13 -6.16 18.86
CA PHE A 33 -8.08 -4.69 18.89
C PHE A 33 -6.66 -4.16 19.03
N GLY A 34 -5.67 -5.03 18.88
CA GLY A 34 -4.26 -4.68 18.90
C GLY A 34 -3.63 -4.90 17.53
N LEU A 35 -2.69 -5.87 17.46
CA LEU A 35 -1.91 -6.12 16.24
C LEU A 35 -2.78 -6.44 15.03
N THR A 36 -3.82 -7.26 15.20
CA THR A 36 -4.71 -7.62 14.09
C THR A 36 -5.33 -6.37 13.47
N GLN A 37 -5.86 -5.48 14.29
CA GLN A 37 -6.50 -4.26 13.81
C GLN A 37 -5.48 -3.32 13.16
N GLN A 38 -4.31 -3.19 13.76
CA GLN A 38 -3.24 -2.35 13.22
C GLN A 38 -2.83 -2.81 11.81
N LEU A 39 -2.61 -4.11 11.64
CA LEU A 39 -2.22 -4.67 10.35
C LEU A 39 -3.31 -4.44 9.28
N ARG A 40 -4.55 -4.70 9.65
CA ARG A 40 -5.67 -4.53 8.72
C ARG A 40 -5.87 -3.08 8.33
N ASN A 41 -5.83 -2.17 9.29
CA ASN A 41 -5.99 -0.74 9.02
C ASN A 41 -4.86 -0.22 8.13
N ALA A 42 -3.62 -0.63 8.40
CA ALA A 42 -2.49 -0.22 7.57
C ALA A 42 -2.61 -0.77 6.15
N ALA A 43 -3.02 -2.04 6.01
CA ALA A 43 -3.19 -2.64 4.68
C ALA A 43 -4.28 -1.93 3.88
N ILE A 44 -5.43 -1.67 4.50
CA ILE A 44 -6.52 -0.94 3.85
C ILE A 44 -6.05 0.44 3.40
N SER A 45 -5.25 1.10 4.23
CA SER A 45 -4.75 2.45 3.96
C SER A 45 -3.95 2.54 2.66
N ILE A 46 -3.28 1.45 2.26
CA ILE A 46 -2.51 1.45 1.01
C ILE A 46 -3.43 1.74 -0.17
N SER A 47 -4.45 0.90 -0.36
CA SER A 47 -5.36 1.05 -1.49
C SER A 47 -6.20 2.33 -1.41
N LEU A 48 -6.61 2.73 -0.21
CA LEU A 48 -7.38 3.95 -0.04
C LEU A 48 -6.59 5.17 -0.48
N ASN A 49 -5.31 5.25 -0.14
CA ASN A 49 -4.48 6.39 -0.53
C ASN A 49 -4.16 6.39 -2.02
N ILE A 50 -3.97 5.22 -2.61
CA ILE A 50 -3.78 5.13 -4.07
C ILE A 50 -5.04 5.64 -4.77
N ALA A 51 -6.21 5.18 -4.33
CA ALA A 51 -7.48 5.57 -4.92
C ALA A 51 -7.72 7.07 -4.79
N GLU A 52 -7.53 7.60 -3.59
CA GLU A 52 -7.75 9.02 -3.35
C GLU A 52 -6.80 9.87 -4.16
N GLY A 53 -5.52 9.48 -4.20
CA GLY A 53 -4.52 10.21 -4.97
C GLY A 53 -4.82 10.24 -6.45
N SER A 54 -5.34 9.13 -7.00
CA SER A 54 -5.64 9.03 -8.42
C SER A 54 -6.77 10.00 -8.85
N GLY A 55 -7.59 10.40 -7.89
CA GLY A 55 -8.67 11.35 -8.16
C GLY A 55 -8.26 12.82 -8.07
N ARG A 56 -7.01 13.08 -7.70
CA ARG A 56 -6.54 14.46 -7.59
C ARG A 56 -6.22 15.05 -8.96
N TYR A 57 -6.41 16.33 -9.06
CA TYR A 57 -6.19 17.05 -10.32
C TYR A 57 -4.71 17.13 -10.69
N HIS A 58 -3.85 17.41 -9.70
CA HIS A 58 -2.40 17.57 -9.92
C HIS A 58 -1.60 16.35 -9.52
N ASN A 59 -0.58 16.03 -10.32
CA ASN A 59 0.34 14.93 -10.01
C ASN A 59 1.03 15.12 -8.66
N ARG A 60 1.31 16.36 -8.29
CA ARG A 60 1.94 16.65 -6.99
C ARG A 60 1.11 16.12 -5.83
N ASP A 61 -0.21 16.26 -5.89
CA ASP A 61 -1.08 15.75 -4.86
C ASP A 61 -1.13 14.22 -4.89
N PHE A 62 -1.16 13.64 -6.08
CA PHE A 62 -1.12 12.19 -6.24
C PHE A 62 0.16 11.63 -5.61
N LEU A 63 1.30 12.28 -5.86
CA LEU A 63 2.57 11.86 -5.26
C LEU A 63 2.51 11.85 -3.74
N ARG A 64 1.88 12.83 -3.14
CA ARG A 64 1.73 12.90 -1.69
C ARG A 64 0.97 11.69 -1.16
N PHE A 65 -0.14 11.34 -1.80
CA PHE A 65 -0.93 10.17 -1.39
C PHE A 65 -0.18 8.86 -1.60
N LEU A 66 0.60 8.76 -2.66
CA LEU A 66 1.42 7.57 -2.90
C LEU A 66 2.49 7.39 -1.82
N ARG A 67 3.08 8.47 -1.35
CA ARG A 67 4.04 8.40 -0.25
C ARG A 67 3.39 7.97 1.06
N ILE A 68 2.15 8.39 1.30
CA ILE A 68 1.39 7.92 2.45
C ILE A 68 1.12 6.43 2.31
N ALA A 69 0.78 5.97 1.10
CA ALA A 69 0.56 4.54 0.84
C ALA A 69 1.82 3.73 1.15
N ILE A 70 2.99 4.21 0.75
CA ILE A 70 4.26 3.53 1.07
C ILE A 70 4.48 3.47 2.58
N GLY A 71 4.19 4.55 3.29
CA GLY A 71 4.27 4.57 4.74
C GLY A 71 3.38 3.52 5.38
N SER A 72 2.16 3.39 4.86
CA SER A 72 1.23 2.36 5.34
C SER A 72 1.76 0.96 5.08
N LEU A 73 2.39 0.76 3.93
CA LEU A 73 3.01 -0.53 3.59
C LEU A 73 4.13 -0.87 4.58
N TYR A 74 4.95 0.11 4.94
CA TYR A 74 6.01 -0.08 5.93
C TYR A 74 5.42 -0.47 7.29
N GLU A 75 4.28 0.12 7.66
CA GLU A 75 3.60 -0.25 8.90
C GLU A 75 3.17 -1.71 8.89
N VAL A 76 2.63 -2.19 7.75
CA VAL A 76 2.27 -3.60 7.63
C VAL A 76 3.49 -4.48 7.80
N VAL A 77 4.58 -4.16 7.11
CA VAL A 77 5.80 -4.99 7.18
C VAL A 77 6.35 -5.02 8.60
N SER A 78 6.40 -3.87 9.26
CA SER A 78 6.85 -3.81 10.66
C SER A 78 5.96 -4.66 11.56
N GLY A 79 4.64 -4.59 11.37
CA GLY A 79 3.69 -5.40 12.11
C GLY A 79 3.85 -6.90 11.86
N LEU A 80 4.21 -7.27 10.63
CA LEU A 80 4.48 -8.68 10.30
C LEU A 80 5.70 -9.20 11.06
N PHE A 81 6.73 -8.37 11.24
CA PHE A 81 7.89 -8.74 12.06
C PHE A 81 7.48 -8.95 13.52
N VAL A 82 6.58 -8.10 14.05
CA VAL A 82 6.05 -8.29 15.39
C VAL A 82 5.32 -9.62 15.47
N ALA A 83 4.45 -9.91 14.51
CA ALA A 83 3.69 -11.16 14.46
C ALA A 83 4.61 -12.37 14.43
N ARG A 84 5.70 -12.30 13.66
CA ARG A 84 6.67 -13.39 13.59
C ARG A 84 7.39 -13.56 14.92
N ASN A 85 7.78 -12.46 15.53
CA ASN A 85 8.48 -12.49 16.83
C ASN A 85 7.59 -13.09 17.91
N GLU A 86 6.28 -12.82 17.85
CA GLU A 86 5.32 -13.37 18.80
C GLU A 86 4.83 -14.77 18.40
N LYS A 87 5.31 -15.30 17.29
CA LYS A 87 4.95 -16.62 16.76
C LYS A 87 3.48 -16.74 16.38
N TYR A 88 2.87 -15.65 16.00
CA TYR A 88 1.48 -15.62 15.51
C TYR A 88 1.38 -16.03 14.04
N ILE A 89 2.48 -15.96 13.30
CA ILE A 89 2.52 -16.25 11.87
C ILE A 89 3.68 -17.22 11.61
N ASN A 90 3.46 -18.19 10.72
CA ASN A 90 4.53 -19.12 10.37
C ASN A 90 5.48 -18.50 9.34
N GLY A 91 6.63 -19.17 9.12
CA GLY A 91 7.66 -18.65 8.25
C GLY A 91 7.23 -18.49 6.79
N ASP A 92 6.43 -19.43 6.30
CA ASP A 92 5.98 -19.40 4.90
C ASP A 92 5.02 -18.24 4.66
N ASP A 93 4.05 -18.06 5.55
CA ASP A 93 3.09 -16.95 5.43
C ASP A 93 3.79 -15.61 5.57
N PHE A 94 4.72 -15.50 6.52
CA PHE A 94 5.51 -14.28 6.67
C PHE A 94 6.27 -13.96 5.39
N GLN A 95 6.98 -14.95 4.85
CA GLN A 95 7.81 -14.75 3.67
C GLN A 95 6.97 -14.35 2.46
N GLY A 96 5.80 -14.98 2.31
CA GLY A 96 4.89 -14.65 1.21
C GLY A 96 4.40 -13.22 1.27
N LEU A 97 3.96 -12.77 2.44
CA LEU A 97 3.49 -11.39 2.62
C LEU A 97 4.63 -10.39 2.48
N TYR A 98 5.80 -10.72 3.02
CA TYR A 98 6.98 -9.87 2.90
C TYR A 98 7.34 -9.65 1.43
N TYR A 99 7.36 -10.74 0.66
CA TYR A 99 7.68 -10.68 -0.77
C TYR A 99 6.67 -9.83 -1.54
N GLU A 100 5.38 -10.01 -1.25
CA GLU A 100 4.34 -9.21 -1.89
C GLU A 100 4.48 -7.73 -1.55
N ALA A 101 4.80 -7.43 -0.29
CA ALA A 101 5.00 -6.04 0.14
C ALA A 101 6.17 -5.41 -0.59
N GLU A 102 7.27 -6.13 -0.75
CA GLU A 102 8.42 -5.63 -1.52
C GLU A 102 8.04 -5.32 -2.97
N LYS A 103 7.27 -6.23 -3.57
CA LYS A 103 6.81 -6.05 -4.94
C LYS A 103 5.97 -4.79 -5.07
N ILE A 104 5.01 -4.60 -4.17
CA ILE A 104 4.15 -3.42 -4.20
C ILE A 104 4.96 -2.14 -3.99
N ALA A 105 5.92 -2.16 -3.06
CA ALA A 105 6.78 -1.00 -2.84
C ALA A 105 7.53 -0.61 -4.11
N LYS A 106 8.07 -1.60 -4.82
CA LYS A 106 8.78 -1.34 -6.08
C LYS A 106 7.83 -0.79 -7.15
N MET A 107 6.63 -1.32 -7.22
CA MET A 107 5.63 -0.86 -8.19
C MET A 107 5.22 0.59 -7.91
N ILE A 108 4.97 0.93 -6.65
CA ILE A 108 4.57 2.29 -6.28
C ILE A 108 5.72 3.26 -6.55
N ASN A 109 6.96 2.88 -6.20
CA ASN A 109 8.11 3.73 -6.46
C ASN A 109 8.32 3.96 -7.96
N ALA A 110 8.12 2.94 -8.79
CA ALA A 110 8.20 3.08 -10.24
C ALA A 110 7.11 4.03 -10.74
N PHE A 111 5.91 3.94 -10.19
CA PHE A 111 4.81 4.81 -10.56
C PHE A 111 5.08 6.25 -10.15
N ILE A 112 5.66 6.46 -8.97
CA ILE A 112 6.09 7.78 -8.52
C ILE A 112 7.08 8.39 -9.52
N SER A 113 8.05 7.60 -9.95
CA SER A 113 9.04 8.07 -10.93
C SER A 113 8.37 8.44 -12.25
N TYR A 114 7.40 7.64 -12.68
CA TYR A 114 6.63 7.93 -13.88
C TYR A 114 5.87 9.25 -13.75
N LEU A 115 5.19 9.47 -12.65
CA LEU A 115 4.44 10.71 -12.42
C LEU A 115 5.35 11.94 -12.40
N LYS A 116 6.53 11.81 -11.82
CA LYS A 116 7.49 12.92 -11.79
C LYS A 116 7.95 13.29 -13.19
N ARG A 117 8.22 12.30 -14.03
CA ARG A 117 8.63 12.56 -15.42
C ARG A 117 7.50 13.20 -16.20
N THR A 118 6.30 12.69 -16.03
CA THR A 118 5.12 13.21 -16.74
C THR A 118 4.82 14.63 -16.32
N ASP A 119 4.91 14.91 -15.03
CA ASP A 119 4.68 16.24 -14.49
C ASP A 119 5.66 17.25 -15.09
N LYS A 120 6.94 16.87 -15.18
CA LYS A 120 7.96 17.72 -15.79
C LYS A 120 7.63 18.05 -17.24
N LYS A 121 7.15 17.07 -17.98
CA LYS A 121 6.75 17.26 -19.38
C LYS A 121 5.54 18.17 -19.49
N SER A 122 4.58 17.98 -18.61
CA SER A 122 3.33 18.75 -18.60
C SER A 122 3.56 20.21 -18.24
N LYS A 123 4.49 20.47 -17.36
CA LYS A 123 4.75 21.82 -16.89
C LYS A 123 5.14 22.78 -17.99
N LYS A 124 5.86 22.31 -18.99
CA LYS A 124 6.32 23.16 -20.09
C LYS A 124 5.16 23.79 -20.85
N PRO A 125 4.18 23.03 -21.33
CA PRO A 125 3.09 23.62 -22.11
C PRO A 125 2.04 24.30 -21.27
N ILE A 126 2.00 24.04 -19.98
CA ILE A 126 0.96 24.59 -19.11
C ILE A 126 1.52 25.35 -17.94
N ALA A 127 2.60 25.99 -18.12
CA ALA A 127 3.19 26.85 -17.11
C ALA A 127 2.20 27.90 -16.63
N ILE A 128 1.14 28.03 -17.32
CA ILE A 128 0.07 28.97 -17.03
C ILE A 128 -0.87 28.51 -15.95
N ASP A 129 -0.83 27.25 -15.65
CA ASP A 129 -1.70 26.73 -14.61
C ASP A 129 -1.24 27.21 -13.24
#